data_fd061a00f7f4233f79da2341450ae35b
#
_entry.id   fd061a00f7f4233f79da2341450ae35b
#
_cell.length_a   1.000
_cell.length_b   1.000
_cell.length_c   1.000
_cell.angle_alpha   90.00
_cell.angle_beta   90.00
_cell.angle_gamma   90.00
#
_symmetry.space_group_name_H-M   'P 1'
#
loop_
_entity.id
_entity.type
_entity.pdbx_description
1 polymer ?
#
loop_
_entity_poly.entity_id
_entity_poly.type
_entity_poly.pdbx_seq_one_letter_code
_entity_poly.pdbx_strand_id
1 'polypeptide(L)'
;MKKLLSILLPLALALSLAACGEKSTDEAARQTPPTLTVTGANACSVILKSSSYDWTYPQGLQSMTVIACGAHPLDETSRDITPVLEMPFTVSAAYFYTVTLDFGDNSPDSVSLRCWPSDAWGSTGLPSETVTAQRQDNGTFRAELPQSDGIFAVDALWDGSSATYTFCTQAEGSEELHPGAVLSIGESEDIRKIVISWRSGGVNIYAAGQSAQISVKEESAAALAESEKMVCTIDGDTLTVVEVVTL
;
A
#
# COMPACT_ATOMS: atom_id res chain seq x y z
N MET A 1 -54.58 -49.57 -1.86
CA MET A 1 -54.05 -48.52 -0.90
C MET A 1 -52.58 -48.75 -0.44
N LYS A 2 -52.16 -50.01 -0.16
CA LYS A 2 -50.76 -50.26 0.29
C LYS A 2 -49.65 -49.93 -0.73
N LYS A 3 -49.94 -50.03 -2.05
CA LYS A 3 -48.95 -49.72 -3.11
C LYS A 3 -48.77 -48.24 -3.35
N LEU A 4 -49.76 -47.38 -3.08
CA LEU A 4 -49.62 -45.90 -3.16
C LEU A 4 -48.82 -45.34 -2.02
N LEU A 5 -48.91 -45.91 -0.82
CA LEU A 5 -48.13 -45.47 0.35
C LEU A 5 -46.64 -45.79 0.19
N SER A 6 -46.28 -46.85 -0.54
CA SER A 6 -44.89 -47.28 -0.78
C SER A 6 -44.14 -46.37 -1.79
N ILE A 7 -44.87 -45.62 -2.62
CA ILE A 7 -44.25 -44.65 -3.59
C ILE A 7 -44.16 -43.25 -3.00
N LEU A 8 -45.07 -42.86 -2.10
CA LEU A 8 -45.08 -41.54 -1.46
C LEU A 8 -43.97 -41.38 -0.45
N LEU A 9 -43.56 -42.44 0.24
CA LEU A 9 -42.49 -42.38 1.27
C LEU A 9 -41.10 -42.06 0.67
N PRO A 10 -40.63 -42.74 -0.39
CA PRO A 10 -39.35 -42.38 -1.01
C PRO A 10 -39.38 -41.03 -1.72
N LEU A 11 -40.52 -40.57 -2.23
CA LEU A 11 -40.66 -39.26 -2.85
C LEU A 11 -40.58 -38.15 -1.79
N ALA A 12 -41.14 -38.32 -0.60
CA ALA A 12 -41.03 -37.39 0.51
C ALA A 12 -39.57 -37.33 1.04
N LEU A 13 -38.86 -38.48 1.07
CA LEU A 13 -37.45 -38.53 1.48
C LEU A 13 -36.52 -37.87 0.45
N ALA A 14 -36.81 -38.03 -0.84
CA ALA A 14 -36.05 -37.37 -1.90
C ALA A 14 -36.22 -35.83 -1.90
N LEU A 15 -37.40 -35.34 -1.59
CA LEU A 15 -37.72 -33.93 -1.46
C LEU A 15 -37.04 -33.29 -0.20
N SER A 16 -36.88 -34.04 0.89
CA SER A 16 -36.20 -33.56 2.08
C SER A 16 -34.67 -33.48 1.92
N LEU A 17 -34.09 -34.30 1.05
CA LEU A 17 -32.65 -34.23 0.72
C LEU A 17 -32.30 -33.07 -0.25
N ALA A 18 -33.27 -32.64 -1.06
CA ALA A 18 -33.11 -31.48 -1.94
C ALA A 18 -33.24 -30.14 -1.18
N ALA A 19 -33.73 -30.17 0.08
CA ALA A 19 -33.83 -28.96 0.93
C ALA A 19 -32.59 -28.68 1.77
N CYS A 20 -31.53 -29.50 1.68
CA CYS A 20 -30.17 -29.04 2.06
C CYS A 20 -29.69 -28.11 0.94
N GLY A 21 -30.23 -26.89 0.93
CA GLY A 21 -29.79 -25.84 0.03
C GLY A 21 -28.28 -25.65 0.18
N GLU A 22 -27.60 -25.63 -0.95
CA GLU A 22 -26.29 -24.98 -1.04
C GLU A 22 -26.44 -23.66 -0.30
N LYS A 23 -25.69 -23.49 0.80
CA LYS A 23 -25.50 -22.16 1.37
C LYS A 23 -24.94 -21.34 0.23
N SER A 24 -25.75 -20.43 -0.28
CA SER A 24 -25.35 -19.61 -1.40
C SER A 24 -24.03 -18.94 -1.00
N THR A 25 -23.06 -18.94 -1.90
CA THR A 25 -21.80 -18.22 -1.76
C THR A 25 -22.03 -16.76 -1.32
N ASP A 26 -23.18 -16.19 -1.66
CA ASP A 26 -23.62 -14.86 -1.24
C ASP A 26 -23.89 -14.71 0.26
N GLU A 27 -24.37 -15.76 0.95
CA GLU A 27 -24.66 -15.67 2.38
C GLU A 27 -23.36 -15.77 3.21
N ALA A 28 -22.40 -16.56 2.75
CA ALA A 28 -21.07 -16.64 3.36
C ALA A 28 -20.28 -15.34 3.13
N ALA A 29 -20.41 -14.72 1.97
CA ALA A 29 -19.76 -13.46 1.63
C ALA A 29 -20.25 -12.26 2.46
N ARG A 30 -21.45 -12.36 3.06
CA ARG A 30 -22.00 -11.30 3.94
C ARG A 30 -21.55 -11.40 5.39
N GLN A 31 -20.93 -12.51 5.80
CA GLN A 31 -20.53 -12.77 7.18
C GLN A 31 -19.14 -12.20 7.54
N THR A 32 -18.42 -11.71 6.57
CA THR A 32 -17.08 -11.10 6.73
C THR A 32 -17.01 -9.79 5.93
N PRO A 33 -16.12 -8.88 6.31
CA PRO A 33 -15.86 -7.69 5.52
C PRO A 33 -15.46 -8.04 4.07
N PRO A 34 -15.73 -7.16 3.10
CA PRO A 34 -15.29 -7.35 1.72
C PRO A 34 -13.76 -7.41 1.64
N THR A 35 -13.22 -7.95 0.58
CA THR A 35 -11.81 -7.78 0.24
C THR A 35 -11.58 -6.35 -0.25
N LEU A 36 -10.40 -5.81 0.03
CA LEU A 36 -9.97 -4.52 -0.49
C LEU A 36 -8.93 -4.75 -1.59
N THR A 37 -9.17 -4.23 -2.78
CA THR A 37 -8.15 -4.13 -3.82
C THR A 37 -7.51 -2.75 -3.75
N VAL A 38 -6.20 -2.71 -3.56
CA VAL A 38 -5.40 -1.49 -3.63
C VAL A 38 -4.68 -1.49 -4.96
N THR A 39 -4.94 -0.48 -5.80
CA THR A 39 -4.30 -0.34 -7.11
C THR A 39 -3.47 0.94 -7.12
N GLY A 40 -2.19 0.80 -7.40
CA GLY A 40 -1.25 1.89 -7.59
C GLY A 40 -1.07 2.29 -9.05
N ALA A 41 -0.03 3.06 -9.33
CA ALA A 41 0.36 3.41 -10.69
C ALA A 41 0.74 2.16 -11.50
N ASN A 42 0.67 2.26 -12.85
CA ASN A 42 0.96 1.17 -13.80
C ASN A 42 0.15 -0.12 -13.57
N ALA A 43 -1.05 0.00 -12.96
CA ALA A 43 -1.95 -1.11 -12.66
C ALA A 43 -1.35 -2.17 -11.70
N CYS A 44 -0.26 -1.86 -10.97
CA CYS A 44 0.17 -2.69 -9.86
C CYS A 44 -0.97 -2.77 -8.84
N SER A 45 -1.29 -3.95 -8.37
CA SER A 45 -2.40 -4.12 -7.43
C SER A 45 -2.15 -5.24 -6.43
N VAL A 46 -2.74 -5.09 -5.24
CA VAL A 46 -2.75 -6.09 -4.19
C VAL A 46 -4.17 -6.27 -3.66
N ILE A 47 -4.56 -7.52 -3.38
CA ILE A 47 -5.85 -7.85 -2.79
C ILE A 47 -5.65 -8.18 -1.31
N LEU A 48 -6.34 -7.45 -0.46
CA LEU A 48 -6.22 -7.52 0.98
C LEU A 48 -7.46 -8.16 1.60
N LYS A 49 -7.24 -9.00 2.61
CA LYS A 49 -8.28 -9.40 3.56
C LYS A 49 -8.16 -8.51 4.79
N SER A 50 -9.29 -8.28 5.48
CA SER A 50 -9.29 -7.54 6.74
C SER A 50 -8.40 -8.25 7.78
N SER A 51 -7.53 -7.48 8.44
CA SER A 51 -6.69 -7.94 9.54
C SER A 51 -7.44 -7.95 10.86
N SER A 52 -8.33 -6.98 11.07
CA SER A 52 -9.23 -6.90 12.22
C SER A 52 -10.57 -6.30 11.79
N TYR A 53 -11.65 -6.66 12.48
CA TYR A 53 -12.96 -6.10 12.16
C TYR A 53 -13.97 -6.27 13.31
N ASP A 54 -14.97 -5.40 13.30
CA ASP A 54 -16.26 -5.51 13.98
C ASP A 54 -17.31 -5.50 12.87
N TRP A 55 -17.93 -6.67 12.59
CA TRP A 55 -18.75 -6.86 11.41
C TRP A 55 -20.15 -7.33 11.76
N THR A 56 -21.13 -6.54 11.44
CA THR A 56 -22.55 -6.84 11.66
C THR A 56 -23.23 -7.21 10.35
N TYR A 57 -23.90 -8.36 10.34
CA TYR A 57 -24.62 -8.85 9.17
C TYR A 57 -25.98 -9.41 9.55
N PRO A 58 -26.99 -9.37 8.65
CA PRO A 58 -28.30 -9.94 8.90
C PRO A 58 -28.24 -11.46 8.88
N GLN A 59 -28.87 -12.11 9.87
CA GLN A 59 -29.07 -13.56 9.92
C GLN A 59 -30.56 -13.85 10.21
N GLY A 60 -31.34 -14.11 9.16
CA GLY A 60 -32.78 -14.24 9.27
C GLY A 60 -33.46 -12.94 9.72
N LEU A 61 -34.14 -12.96 10.87
CA LEU A 61 -34.78 -11.77 11.47
C LEU A 61 -33.91 -11.04 12.49
N GLN A 62 -32.68 -11.46 12.67
CA GLN A 62 -31.74 -10.90 13.67
C GLN A 62 -30.48 -10.39 12.97
N SER A 63 -29.77 -9.50 13.66
CA SER A 63 -28.41 -9.12 13.27
C SER A 63 -27.41 -9.85 14.14
N MET A 64 -26.34 -10.31 13.53
CA MET A 64 -25.20 -10.95 14.20
C MET A 64 -23.97 -10.06 14.05
N THR A 65 -23.20 -9.95 15.12
CA THR A 65 -21.92 -9.23 15.09
C THR A 65 -20.78 -10.21 15.34
N VAL A 66 -19.77 -10.15 14.50
CA VAL A 66 -18.53 -10.93 14.64
C VAL A 66 -17.38 -9.95 14.81
N ILE A 67 -16.58 -10.17 15.86
CA ILE A 67 -15.39 -9.38 16.14
C ILE A 67 -14.17 -10.26 15.91
N ALA A 68 -13.25 -9.81 15.08
CA ALA A 68 -11.94 -10.41 14.89
C ALA A 68 -10.85 -9.41 15.28
N CYS A 69 -10.04 -9.81 16.26
CA CYS A 69 -8.88 -9.04 16.68
C CYS A 69 -7.64 -9.58 15.95
N GLY A 70 -7.06 -8.77 15.08
CA GLY A 70 -5.79 -9.06 14.43
C GLY A 70 -4.59 -8.55 15.21
N ALA A 71 -3.39 -8.84 14.71
CA ALA A 71 -2.17 -8.24 15.21
C ALA A 71 -2.12 -6.73 14.88
N HIS A 72 -1.34 -5.99 15.66
CA HIS A 72 -1.08 -4.59 15.35
C HIS A 72 -0.38 -4.48 13.99
N PRO A 73 -0.66 -3.47 13.14
CA PRO A 73 0.00 -3.31 11.85
C PRO A 73 1.53 -3.32 11.90
N LEU A 74 2.12 -2.83 13.00
CA LEU A 74 3.56 -2.79 13.23
C LEU A 74 4.10 -4.01 14.01
N ASP A 75 3.29 -5.03 14.27
CA ASP A 75 3.79 -6.23 14.94
C ASP A 75 4.82 -6.94 14.06
N GLU A 76 5.98 -7.26 14.61
CA GLU A 76 7.07 -7.91 13.87
C GLU A 76 6.61 -9.23 13.23
N THR A 77 5.70 -9.95 13.87
CA THR A 77 5.14 -11.20 13.33
C THR A 77 4.24 -10.97 12.10
N SER A 78 3.78 -9.75 11.88
CA SER A 78 2.97 -9.38 10.72
C SER A 78 3.81 -9.06 9.48
N ARG A 79 5.10 -8.79 9.64
CA ARG A 79 6.00 -8.35 8.58
C ARG A 79 6.01 -9.28 7.38
N ASP A 80 6.23 -10.56 7.60
CA ASP A 80 6.39 -11.55 6.52
C ASP A 80 5.05 -11.92 5.83
N ILE A 81 3.92 -11.60 6.45
CA ILE A 81 2.58 -11.90 5.93
C ILE A 81 1.83 -10.67 5.41
N THR A 82 2.37 -9.47 5.63
CA THR A 82 1.77 -8.23 5.12
C THR A 82 1.98 -8.13 3.62
N PRO A 83 0.90 -8.03 2.83
CA PRO A 83 1.01 -7.91 1.39
C PRO A 83 1.77 -6.65 0.96
N VAL A 84 2.60 -6.78 -0.07
CA VAL A 84 3.41 -5.71 -0.62
C VAL A 84 2.77 -5.18 -1.89
N LEU A 85 2.52 -3.88 -1.96
CA LEU A 85 2.21 -3.17 -3.19
C LEU A 85 3.52 -2.68 -3.80
N GLU A 86 3.96 -3.34 -4.86
CA GLU A 86 5.12 -2.90 -5.63
C GLU A 86 4.78 -1.61 -6.38
N MET A 87 5.49 -0.55 -6.05
CA MET A 87 5.29 0.76 -6.66
C MET A 87 6.39 0.99 -7.68
N PRO A 88 6.06 1.26 -8.96
CA PRO A 88 7.09 1.57 -9.94
C PRO A 88 7.87 2.81 -9.50
N PHE A 89 9.18 2.73 -9.61
CA PHE A 89 10.02 3.90 -9.42
C PHE A 89 9.68 4.91 -10.52
N THR A 90 8.89 5.91 -10.21
CA THR A 90 8.62 7.03 -11.11
C THR A 90 9.36 8.25 -10.62
N VAL A 91 10.24 8.77 -11.46
CA VAL A 91 10.86 10.09 -11.28
C VAL A 91 9.79 11.15 -11.58
N SER A 92 8.74 11.18 -10.78
CA SER A 92 7.73 12.22 -10.84
C SER A 92 8.05 13.27 -9.79
N ALA A 93 7.92 14.53 -10.16
CA ALA A 93 8.02 15.67 -9.23
C ALA A 93 6.90 15.69 -8.16
N ALA A 94 5.98 14.74 -8.21
CA ALA A 94 4.95 14.56 -7.19
C ALA A 94 5.52 13.75 -6.03
N TYR A 95 5.50 14.33 -4.83
CA TYR A 95 5.93 13.68 -3.58
C TYR A 95 5.01 12.53 -3.13
N PHE A 96 3.95 12.22 -3.88
CA PHE A 96 2.92 11.27 -3.48
C PHE A 96 2.54 10.32 -4.61
N TYR A 97 2.35 9.04 -4.27
CA TYR A 97 1.72 8.06 -5.15
C TYR A 97 0.21 8.10 -4.96
N THR A 98 -0.52 8.15 -6.05
CA THR A 98 -1.97 7.98 -6.00
C THR A 98 -2.30 6.50 -6.01
N VAL A 99 -3.10 6.06 -5.04
CA VAL A 99 -3.69 4.72 -5.01
C VAL A 99 -5.20 4.79 -5.07
N THR A 100 -5.79 3.76 -5.68
CA THR A 100 -7.24 3.53 -5.68
C THR A 100 -7.55 2.37 -4.74
N LEU A 101 -8.53 2.56 -3.86
CA LEU A 101 -9.02 1.59 -2.91
C LEU A 101 -10.41 1.14 -3.36
N ASP A 102 -10.57 -0.13 -3.71
CA ASP A 102 -11.81 -0.70 -4.23
C ASP A 102 -12.29 -1.85 -3.33
N PHE A 103 -13.48 -1.69 -2.77
CA PHE A 103 -14.15 -2.66 -1.91
C PHE A 103 -15.23 -3.47 -2.67
N GLY A 104 -15.25 -3.40 -3.99
CA GLY A 104 -16.27 -4.00 -4.83
C GLY A 104 -17.67 -3.40 -4.59
N ASP A 105 -18.69 -4.25 -4.60
CA ASP A 105 -20.08 -3.79 -4.46
C ASP A 105 -20.44 -3.31 -3.05
N ASN A 106 -19.57 -3.50 -2.05
CA ASN A 106 -19.81 -3.12 -0.66
C ASN A 106 -18.86 -1.97 -0.23
N SER A 107 -18.99 -0.82 -0.88
CA SER A 107 -18.19 0.36 -0.59
C SER A 107 -18.51 0.92 0.81
N PRO A 108 -17.50 1.23 1.65
CA PRO A 108 -17.70 1.81 2.97
C PRO A 108 -18.21 3.26 2.91
N ASP A 109 -18.74 3.77 4.03
CA ASP A 109 -19.17 5.16 4.16
C ASP A 109 -17.97 6.10 4.23
N SER A 110 -16.89 5.66 4.90
CA SER A 110 -15.65 6.43 5.01
C SER A 110 -14.43 5.53 5.08
N VAL A 111 -13.30 6.08 4.62
CA VAL A 111 -11.99 5.43 4.63
C VAL A 111 -10.95 6.43 5.11
N SER A 112 -10.08 5.99 5.99
CA SER A 112 -8.85 6.70 6.37
C SER A 112 -7.67 5.74 6.37
N LEU A 113 -6.47 6.25 6.17
CA LEU A 113 -5.26 5.47 6.22
C LEU A 113 -4.36 5.99 7.33
N ARG A 114 -3.79 5.08 8.08
CA ARG A 114 -2.66 5.35 8.97
C ARG A 114 -1.40 4.89 8.28
N CYS A 115 -0.33 5.66 8.36
CA CYS A 115 0.95 5.28 7.76
C CYS A 115 2.11 5.43 8.74
N TRP A 116 3.12 4.61 8.52
CA TRP A 116 4.38 4.56 9.25
C TRP A 116 5.53 4.31 8.28
N PRO A 117 6.75 4.73 8.62
CA PRO A 117 7.93 4.39 7.82
C PRO A 117 8.19 2.88 7.81
N SER A 118 8.86 2.40 6.78
CA SER A 118 9.12 0.96 6.56
C SER A 118 9.99 0.29 7.63
N ASP A 119 10.77 1.05 8.38
CA ASP A 119 11.59 0.59 9.49
C ASP A 119 10.86 0.54 10.84
N ALA A 120 9.55 0.84 10.86
CA ALA A 120 8.75 0.89 12.09
C ALA A 120 8.32 -0.48 12.63
N TRP A 121 8.65 -1.58 11.97
CA TRP A 121 8.32 -2.94 12.44
C TRP A 121 8.82 -3.19 13.88
N GLY A 122 8.01 -3.81 14.70
CA GLY A 122 8.27 -4.03 16.12
C GLY A 122 7.97 -2.83 17.03
N SER A 123 7.70 -1.64 16.46
CA SER A 123 7.49 -0.40 17.21
C SER A 123 6.00 -0.05 17.36
N THR A 124 5.21 -0.94 17.96
CA THR A 124 3.75 -0.83 18.05
C THR A 124 3.24 0.44 18.78
N GLY A 125 4.08 1.14 19.52
CA GLY A 125 3.77 2.41 20.17
C GLY A 125 4.08 3.65 19.32
N LEU A 126 4.60 3.49 18.10
CA LEU A 126 4.91 4.63 17.24
C LEU A 126 3.63 5.31 16.74
N PRO A 127 3.49 6.64 16.87
CA PRO A 127 2.35 7.35 16.32
C PRO A 127 2.31 7.25 14.80
N SER A 128 1.11 7.11 14.23
CA SER A 128 0.89 7.12 12.78
C SER A 128 0.67 8.52 12.26
N GLU A 129 1.05 8.75 11.02
CA GLU A 129 0.50 9.85 10.22
C GLU A 129 -0.83 9.41 9.60
N THR A 130 -1.74 10.36 9.38
CA THR A 130 -3.04 10.08 8.78
C THR A 130 -3.11 10.60 7.37
N VAL A 131 -3.49 9.73 6.45
CA VAL A 131 -3.75 10.06 5.04
C VAL A 131 -5.26 9.97 4.82
N THR A 132 -5.84 11.02 4.26
CA THR A 132 -7.27 11.06 3.96
C THR A 132 -7.54 10.46 2.58
N ALA A 133 -8.50 9.54 2.53
CA ALA A 133 -9.00 9.01 1.26
C ALA A 133 -10.24 9.80 0.80
N GLN A 134 -10.32 10.09 -0.49
CA GLN A 134 -11.42 10.81 -1.11
C GLN A 134 -12.32 9.84 -1.88
N ARG A 135 -13.62 9.82 -1.54
CA ARG A 135 -14.60 9.02 -2.26
C ARG A 135 -14.76 9.51 -3.69
N GLN A 136 -14.82 8.59 -4.65
CA GLN A 136 -15.04 8.84 -6.06
C GLN A 136 -16.48 8.49 -6.46
N ASP A 137 -16.94 9.02 -7.59
CA ASP A 137 -18.31 8.81 -8.10
C ASP A 137 -18.64 7.33 -8.39
N ASN A 138 -17.62 6.52 -8.69
CA ASN A 138 -17.74 5.09 -8.95
C ASN A 138 -17.75 4.23 -7.67
N GLY A 139 -17.75 4.83 -6.48
CA GLY A 139 -17.76 4.14 -5.20
C GLY A 139 -16.38 3.70 -4.68
N THR A 140 -15.30 3.89 -5.43
CA THR A 140 -13.93 3.67 -4.95
C THR A 140 -13.44 4.87 -4.12
N PHE A 141 -12.27 4.73 -3.50
CA PHE A 141 -11.59 5.83 -2.81
C PHE A 141 -10.22 6.06 -3.42
N ARG A 142 -9.80 7.31 -3.44
CA ARG A 142 -8.49 7.73 -3.88
C ARG A 142 -7.71 8.29 -2.69
N ALA A 143 -6.48 7.84 -2.51
CA ALA A 143 -5.56 8.35 -1.50
C ALA A 143 -4.21 8.71 -2.14
N GLU A 144 -3.52 9.69 -1.54
CA GLU A 144 -2.18 10.09 -1.94
C GLU A 144 -1.20 9.60 -0.88
N LEU A 145 -0.46 8.55 -1.19
CA LEU A 145 0.55 7.98 -0.29
C LEU A 145 1.88 8.72 -0.43
N PRO A 146 2.64 8.88 0.68
CA PRO A 146 4.01 9.38 0.60
C PRO A 146 4.85 8.57 -0.39
N GLN A 147 5.74 9.24 -1.12
CA GLN A 147 6.67 8.61 -2.07
C GLN A 147 7.84 7.96 -1.33
N SER A 148 7.54 7.01 -0.44
CA SER A 148 8.53 6.26 0.32
C SER A 148 7.98 4.88 0.62
N ASP A 149 8.86 3.94 0.87
CA ASP A 149 8.48 2.66 1.43
C ASP A 149 7.78 2.89 2.77
N GLY A 150 6.64 2.27 2.96
CA GLY A 150 5.83 2.52 4.14
C GLY A 150 4.93 1.36 4.50
N ILE A 151 4.45 1.38 5.73
CA ILE A 151 3.46 0.45 6.27
C ILE A 151 2.15 1.22 6.38
N PHE A 152 1.07 0.66 5.84
CA PHE A 152 -0.24 1.31 5.79
C PHE A 152 -1.31 0.43 6.41
N ALA A 153 -2.19 1.06 7.21
CA ALA A 153 -3.42 0.45 7.68
C ALA A 153 -4.60 1.27 7.15
N VAL A 154 -5.48 0.62 6.40
CA VAL A 154 -6.71 1.20 5.86
C VAL A 154 -7.84 0.89 6.83
N ASP A 155 -8.37 1.91 7.47
CA ASP A 155 -9.51 1.82 8.37
C ASP A 155 -10.77 2.22 7.60
N ALA A 156 -11.67 1.27 7.39
CA ALA A 156 -12.92 1.44 6.66
C ALA A 156 -14.12 1.29 7.59
N LEU A 157 -15.10 2.19 7.44
CA LEU A 157 -16.31 2.23 8.26
C LEU A 157 -17.55 2.09 7.38
N TRP A 158 -18.45 1.22 7.78
CA TRP A 158 -19.83 1.05 7.26
C TRP A 158 -20.81 1.36 8.38
N ASP A 159 -22.08 1.51 8.05
CA ASP A 159 -23.12 1.67 9.06
C ASP A 159 -23.13 0.47 10.03
N GLY A 160 -22.67 0.69 11.27
CA GLY A 160 -22.59 -0.32 12.33
C GLY A 160 -21.50 -1.39 12.15
N SER A 161 -20.52 -1.20 11.25
CA SER A 161 -19.41 -2.14 11.01
C SER A 161 -18.11 -1.41 10.72
N SER A 162 -16.99 -2.06 11.04
CA SER A 162 -15.65 -1.54 10.72
C SER A 162 -14.69 -2.66 10.35
N ALA A 163 -13.69 -2.33 9.54
CA ALA A 163 -12.59 -3.25 9.22
C ALA A 163 -11.29 -2.50 8.98
N THR A 164 -10.18 -3.14 9.36
CA THR A 164 -8.83 -2.67 9.07
C THR A 164 -8.14 -3.63 8.11
N TYR A 165 -7.43 -3.08 7.14
CA TYR A 165 -6.62 -3.80 6.16
C TYR A 165 -5.19 -3.27 6.23
N THR A 166 -4.21 -4.15 6.10
CA THR A 166 -2.80 -3.77 6.20
C THR A 166 -2.05 -4.15 4.93
N PHE A 167 -1.23 -3.26 4.43
CA PHE A 167 -0.30 -3.49 3.34
C PHE A 167 0.96 -2.66 3.55
N CYS A 168 2.04 -3.00 2.86
CA CYS A 168 3.19 -2.13 2.76
C CYS A 168 3.45 -1.76 1.30
N THR A 169 4.13 -0.65 1.09
CA THR A 169 4.65 -0.28 -0.23
C THR A 169 6.14 -0.58 -0.28
N GLN A 170 6.58 -0.98 -1.46
CA GLN A 170 7.98 -1.11 -1.79
C GLN A 170 8.21 -0.47 -3.15
N ALA A 171 9.16 0.47 -3.23
CA ALA A 171 9.55 1.02 -4.52
C ALA A 171 10.24 -0.07 -5.34
N GLU A 172 9.83 -0.23 -6.61
CA GLU A 172 10.48 -1.16 -7.54
C GLU A 172 11.95 -0.73 -7.69
N GLY A 173 12.87 -1.62 -7.32
CA GLY A 173 14.30 -1.32 -7.30
C GLY A 173 14.85 -0.81 -5.97
N SER A 174 14.06 -0.80 -4.87
CA SER A 174 14.59 -0.62 -3.52
C SER A 174 15.28 -1.91 -3.01
N GLU A 175 16.13 -2.52 -3.84
CA GLU A 175 17.23 -3.32 -3.30
C GLU A 175 18.05 -2.39 -2.40
N GLU A 176 18.64 -2.93 -1.34
CA GLU A 176 19.45 -2.17 -0.39
C GLU A 176 20.45 -1.29 -1.16
N LEU A 177 20.13 0.01 -1.27
CA LEU A 177 20.94 0.92 -2.07
C LEU A 177 22.28 1.12 -1.36
N HIS A 178 23.34 0.81 -2.06
CA HIS A 178 24.68 1.06 -1.59
C HIS A 178 24.99 2.56 -1.73
N PRO A 179 25.53 3.20 -0.66
CA PRO A 179 25.93 4.59 -0.74
C PRO A 179 27.12 4.75 -1.71
N GLY A 180 26.94 5.59 -2.71
CA GLY A 180 27.99 6.03 -3.61
C GLY A 180 28.74 7.25 -3.08
N ALA A 181 29.02 8.21 -3.94
CA ALA A 181 29.65 9.46 -3.55
C ALA A 181 28.65 10.38 -2.81
N VAL A 182 29.15 11.12 -1.84
CA VAL A 182 28.41 12.19 -1.15
C VAL A 182 29.20 13.48 -1.28
N LEU A 183 28.60 14.49 -1.88
CA LEU A 183 29.14 15.85 -1.92
C LEU A 183 28.26 16.76 -1.08
N SER A 184 28.83 17.41 -0.09
CA SER A 184 28.16 18.47 0.65
C SER A 184 28.88 19.79 0.32
N ILE A 185 28.11 20.71 -0.27
CA ILE A 185 28.60 22.05 -0.61
C ILE A 185 28.12 22.95 0.52
N GLY A 186 29.08 23.60 1.22
CA GLY A 186 28.76 24.61 2.23
C GLY A 186 27.96 25.77 1.62
N GLU A 187 27.78 26.85 2.35
CA GLU A 187 26.93 27.98 1.96
C GLU A 187 26.90 28.21 0.45
N SER A 188 25.76 27.82 -0.18
CA SER A 188 25.62 27.72 -1.63
C SER A 188 25.09 29.00 -2.27
N GLU A 189 25.32 30.16 -1.62
CA GLU A 189 24.79 31.45 -2.11
C GLU A 189 25.17 31.77 -3.55
N ASP A 190 26.24 31.16 -4.04
CA ASP A 190 26.78 31.45 -5.37
C ASP A 190 26.35 30.45 -6.44
N ILE A 191 25.76 29.28 -6.10
CA ILE A 191 25.31 28.31 -7.11
C ILE A 191 23.97 28.75 -7.69
N ARG A 192 23.97 29.12 -8.96
CA ARG A 192 22.80 29.56 -9.72
C ARG A 192 22.35 28.58 -10.79
N LYS A 193 23.22 27.62 -11.11
CA LYS A 193 22.95 26.63 -12.16
C LYS A 193 23.44 25.26 -11.73
N ILE A 194 22.58 24.25 -11.95
CA ILE A 194 22.94 22.85 -11.77
C ILE A 194 22.83 22.19 -13.14
N VAL A 195 23.90 21.53 -13.58
CA VAL A 195 23.96 20.74 -14.80
C VAL A 195 24.12 19.27 -14.41
N ILE A 196 23.20 18.42 -14.85
CA ILE A 196 23.21 16.99 -14.55
C ILE A 196 23.35 16.22 -15.85
N SER A 197 24.38 15.37 -15.92
CA SER A 197 24.60 14.42 -17.00
C SER A 197 24.48 13.00 -16.43
N TRP A 198 23.30 12.41 -16.55
CA TRP A 198 22.95 11.11 -15.98
C TRP A 198 22.34 10.22 -17.06
N ARG A 199 22.73 8.97 -17.16
CA ARG A 199 22.33 8.04 -18.23
C ARG A 199 21.46 6.90 -17.75
N SER A 200 21.64 6.46 -16.50
CA SER A 200 20.91 5.32 -15.93
C SER A 200 20.30 5.68 -14.58
N GLY A 201 19.17 5.06 -14.24
CA GLY A 201 18.46 5.36 -13.00
C GLY A 201 17.73 6.70 -13.01
N GLY A 202 17.52 7.27 -11.82
CA GLY A 202 16.77 8.51 -11.61
C GLY A 202 17.60 9.57 -10.88
N VAL A 203 17.30 10.83 -11.16
CA VAL A 203 17.85 11.97 -10.43
C VAL A 203 16.73 12.71 -9.73
N ASN A 204 16.79 12.78 -8.40
CA ASN A 204 15.82 13.52 -7.59
C ASN A 204 16.45 14.84 -7.13
N ILE A 205 15.76 15.94 -7.38
CA ILE A 205 16.18 17.28 -6.93
C ILE A 205 15.17 17.75 -5.89
N TYR A 206 15.64 17.96 -4.68
CA TYR A 206 14.81 18.47 -3.59
C TYR A 206 15.16 19.94 -3.32
N ALA A 207 14.15 20.79 -3.23
CA ALA A 207 14.31 22.12 -2.69
C ALA A 207 14.34 22.00 -1.17
N ALA A 208 15.53 22.06 -0.57
CA ALA A 208 15.68 22.13 0.88
C ALA A 208 15.33 23.53 1.36
N GLY A 209 14.14 23.73 1.91
CA GLY A 209 13.63 24.92 2.57
C GLY A 209 14.60 26.10 2.76
N GLN A 210 14.78 26.59 3.99
CA GLN A 210 15.67 27.73 4.27
C GLN A 210 17.16 27.34 4.49
N SER A 211 17.57 26.14 4.15
CA SER A 211 18.95 25.69 4.29
C SER A 211 19.76 26.08 3.06
N ALA A 212 20.81 26.87 3.27
CA ALA A 212 21.75 27.31 2.21
C ALA A 212 22.74 26.20 1.77
N GLN A 213 22.49 24.94 2.14
CA GLN A 213 23.41 23.84 1.87
C GLN A 213 22.89 22.96 0.73
N ILE A 214 23.71 22.72 -0.28
CA ILE A 214 23.47 21.73 -1.32
C ILE A 214 24.15 20.43 -0.93
N SER A 215 23.39 19.32 -0.93
CA SER A 215 23.93 17.97 -0.75
C SER A 215 23.60 17.14 -1.97
N VAL A 216 24.61 16.53 -2.58
CA VAL A 216 24.44 15.58 -3.68
C VAL A 216 24.84 14.21 -3.15
N LYS A 217 23.93 13.25 -3.26
CA LYS A 217 24.14 11.86 -2.84
C LYS A 217 23.92 10.93 -4.03
N GLU A 218 24.81 9.98 -4.18
CA GLU A 218 24.69 8.90 -5.13
C GLU A 218 24.31 7.62 -4.39
N GLU A 219 23.36 6.89 -4.92
CA GLU A 219 22.91 5.60 -4.42
C GLU A 219 22.81 4.61 -5.59
N SER A 220 23.25 3.38 -5.41
CA SER A 220 23.28 2.37 -6.44
C SER A 220 22.80 1.01 -5.93
N ALA A 221 22.15 0.22 -6.76
CA ALA A 221 21.75 -1.15 -6.46
C ALA A 221 22.96 -2.09 -6.23
N ALA A 222 24.16 -1.70 -6.70
CA ALA A 222 25.40 -2.42 -6.43
C ALA A 222 26.44 -1.51 -5.84
N ALA A 223 27.36 -2.05 -5.05
CA ALA A 223 28.48 -1.29 -4.52
C ALA A 223 29.37 -0.77 -5.66
N LEU A 224 29.54 0.55 -5.74
CA LEU A 224 30.35 1.21 -6.77
C LEU A 224 31.82 1.25 -6.35
N ALA A 225 32.72 0.95 -7.30
CA ALA A 225 34.14 1.25 -7.11
C ALA A 225 34.39 2.77 -7.13
N GLU A 226 35.48 3.27 -6.54
CA GLU A 226 35.78 4.69 -6.51
C GLU A 226 35.82 5.35 -7.90
N SER A 227 36.22 4.59 -8.93
CA SER A 227 36.26 5.05 -10.33
C SER A 227 34.90 5.08 -11.02
N GLU A 228 33.87 4.53 -10.39
CA GLU A 228 32.51 4.45 -10.92
C GLU A 228 31.57 5.45 -10.23
N LYS A 229 32.03 6.08 -9.15
CA LYS A 229 31.25 7.06 -8.43
C LYS A 229 31.07 8.35 -9.22
N MET A 230 29.95 9.02 -9.00
CA MET A 230 29.68 10.31 -9.64
C MET A 230 30.80 11.32 -9.41
N VAL A 231 30.99 12.18 -10.38
CA VAL A 231 31.92 13.31 -10.31
C VAL A 231 31.12 14.61 -10.23
N CYS A 232 31.40 15.41 -9.23
CA CYS A 232 30.83 16.73 -9.06
C CYS A 232 31.91 17.78 -9.23
N THR A 233 31.68 18.78 -10.05
CA THR A 233 32.60 19.92 -10.27
C THR A 233 31.84 21.24 -10.12
N ILE A 234 32.51 22.23 -9.55
CA ILE A 234 31.99 23.60 -9.43
C ILE A 234 32.88 24.50 -10.28
N ASP A 235 32.26 25.20 -11.21
CA ASP A 235 32.92 26.23 -12.03
C ASP A 235 32.09 27.53 -11.99
N GLY A 236 32.61 28.52 -11.31
CA GLY A 236 31.90 29.76 -11.02
C GLY A 236 30.62 29.51 -10.23
N ASP A 237 29.46 29.84 -10.79
CA ASP A 237 28.14 29.67 -10.24
C ASP A 237 27.44 28.38 -10.68
N THR A 238 28.15 27.46 -11.34
CA THR A 238 27.59 26.25 -11.93
C THR A 238 28.13 25.00 -11.24
N LEU A 239 27.21 24.20 -10.67
CA LEU A 239 27.49 22.84 -10.19
C LEU A 239 27.19 21.84 -11.33
N THR A 240 28.18 21.06 -11.70
CA THR A 240 28.01 19.97 -12.68
C THR A 240 28.12 18.62 -11.98
N VAL A 241 27.13 17.76 -12.18
CA VAL A 241 27.06 16.39 -11.66
C VAL A 241 27.06 15.44 -12.86
N VAL A 242 28.03 14.53 -12.89
CA VAL A 242 28.21 13.59 -14.00
C VAL A 242 28.26 12.16 -13.46
N GLU A 243 27.43 11.28 -14.04
CA GLU A 243 27.52 9.84 -13.86
C GLU A 243 28.78 9.33 -14.57
N VAL A 244 29.58 8.52 -13.88
CA VAL A 244 30.73 7.85 -14.47
C VAL A 244 30.28 6.49 -14.98
N VAL A 245 30.32 6.30 -16.30
CA VAL A 245 29.97 5.03 -16.95
C VAL A 245 31.26 4.35 -17.36
N THR A 246 31.58 3.24 -16.74
CA THR A 246 32.69 2.36 -17.19
C THR A 246 32.18 1.52 -18.38
N LEU A 247 32.85 1.65 -19.54
CA LEU A 247 32.54 0.90 -20.77
C LEU A 247 33.14 -0.51 -20.73
#